data_ad4eb4fdf11de816c45ad87ecffc4452
#
_entry.id   ad4eb4fdf11de816c45ad87ecffc4452
#
_cell.length_a   1.000
_cell.length_b   1.000
_cell.length_c   1.000
_cell.angle_alpha   90.00
_cell.angle_beta   90.00
_cell.angle_gamma   90.00
#
_symmetry.space_group_name_H-M   'P 1'
#
loop_
_entity.id
_entity.type
_entity.pdbx_description
1 polymer ?
#
loop_
_entity_poly.entity_id
_entity_poly.type
_entity_poly.pdbx_seq_one_letter_code
_entity_poly.pdbx_strand_id
1 'polypeptide(L)'
;MDNTRASLHTTPRGALATTRHYIRDVVYGANDGIITTFAVVSATAGGSLPQLAILVIGAANLAADGVSMGAGNLLAIRSEERARAAAGLPELERYPWKHGLATLLAFMIAGVIPLVPFVIPIPTEMRLSWSTAATFSAMFGLGASRALVTSERWWRSGLETLALGAVVALTAYAAGLLVVRFAGVH
;
A
#
# COMPACT_ATOMS: atom_id res chain seq x y z
N MET A 1 -7.23 -30.99 25.21
CA MET A 1 -6.64 -31.44 23.95
C MET A 1 -5.28 -30.77 23.85
N ASP A 2 -4.26 -31.52 24.15
CA ASP A 2 -2.86 -31.05 24.13
C ASP A 2 -2.44 -30.84 22.67
N ASN A 3 -2.27 -29.61 22.27
CA ASN A 3 -1.97 -29.24 20.89
C ASN A 3 -0.44 -29.18 20.70
N THR A 4 0.21 -30.33 20.80
CA THR A 4 1.65 -30.50 20.55
C THR A 4 1.96 -30.55 19.04
N ARG A 5 1.31 -29.67 18.26
CA ARG A 5 1.64 -29.49 16.85
C ARG A 5 3.06 -28.96 16.73
N ALA A 6 3.89 -29.61 15.92
CA ALA A 6 5.24 -29.12 15.66
C ALA A 6 5.19 -27.72 15.08
N SER A 7 6.03 -26.80 15.57
CA SER A 7 6.14 -25.45 15.04
C SER A 7 7.45 -25.29 14.27
N LEU A 8 7.35 -24.85 13.03
CA LEU A 8 8.48 -24.40 12.20
C LEU A 8 8.67 -22.89 12.29
N HIS A 9 7.83 -22.21 13.07
CA HIS A 9 7.95 -20.77 13.26
C HIS A 9 9.27 -20.45 13.96
N THR A 10 10.10 -19.65 13.29
CA THR A 10 11.33 -19.11 13.85
C THR A 10 11.13 -17.62 14.11
N THR A 11 11.15 -17.22 15.38
CA THR A 11 11.12 -15.79 15.71
C THR A 11 12.36 -15.10 15.16
N PRO A 12 12.20 -14.08 14.32
CA PRO A 12 13.35 -13.37 13.75
C PRO A 12 14.17 -12.69 14.86
N ARG A 13 15.48 -12.89 14.84
CA ARG A 13 16.41 -12.27 15.79
C ARG A 13 17.31 -11.25 15.07
N GLY A 14 17.27 -9.99 15.52
CA GLY A 14 18.02 -8.89 14.92
C GLY A 14 17.28 -8.20 13.76
N ALA A 15 17.69 -6.95 13.44
CA ALA A 15 17.00 -6.08 12.49
C ALA A 15 16.86 -6.70 11.09
N LEU A 16 17.92 -7.29 10.55
CA LEU A 16 17.92 -7.88 9.21
C LEU A 16 16.94 -9.06 9.09
N ALA A 17 16.92 -9.95 10.10
CA ALA A 17 16.00 -11.10 10.10
C ALA A 17 14.54 -10.63 10.22
N THR A 18 14.27 -9.62 11.04
CA THR A 18 12.95 -9.00 11.19
C THR A 18 12.50 -8.35 9.88
N THR A 19 13.38 -7.58 9.23
CA THR A 19 13.06 -6.98 7.93
C THR A 19 12.73 -8.04 6.90
N ARG A 20 13.53 -9.10 6.76
CA ARG A 20 13.27 -10.19 5.82
C ARG A 20 11.96 -10.92 6.11
N HIS A 21 11.58 -11.04 7.37
CA HIS A 21 10.35 -11.72 7.78
C HIS A 21 9.09 -10.95 7.37
N TYR A 22 9.10 -9.61 7.55
CA TYR A 22 7.95 -8.75 7.27
C TYR A 22 8.02 -7.99 5.94
N ILE A 23 9.10 -8.16 5.14
CA ILE A 23 9.32 -7.38 3.91
C ILE A 23 8.14 -7.49 2.94
N ARG A 24 7.55 -8.68 2.81
CA ARG A 24 6.38 -8.91 1.96
C ARG A 24 5.21 -8.01 2.37
N ASP A 25 4.91 -7.97 3.67
CA ASP A 25 3.79 -7.22 4.21
C ASP A 25 4.01 -5.72 4.10
N VAL A 26 5.24 -5.27 4.36
CA VAL A 26 5.65 -3.87 4.24
C VAL A 26 5.60 -3.41 2.79
N VAL A 27 6.18 -4.17 1.85
CA VAL A 27 6.17 -3.81 0.42
C VAL A 27 4.75 -3.82 -0.12
N TYR A 28 3.95 -4.83 0.23
CA TYR A 28 2.57 -4.95 -0.22
C TYR A 28 1.72 -3.79 0.31
N GLY A 29 1.76 -3.53 1.62
CA GLY A 29 1.03 -2.42 2.22
C GLY A 29 1.46 -1.06 1.70
N ALA A 30 2.78 -0.78 1.64
CA ALA A 30 3.29 0.50 1.17
C ALA A 30 2.96 0.75 -0.31
N ASN A 31 3.13 -0.26 -1.18
CA ASN A 31 2.83 -0.13 -2.60
C ASN A 31 1.35 0.21 -2.82
N ASP A 32 0.46 -0.52 -2.16
CA ASP A 32 -0.98 -0.31 -2.31
C ASP A 32 -1.42 1.02 -1.69
N GLY A 33 -0.89 1.39 -0.53
CA GLY A 33 -1.18 2.68 0.09
C GLY A 33 -0.82 3.88 -0.78
N ILE A 34 0.36 3.86 -1.42
CA ILE A 34 0.77 4.92 -2.35
C ILE A 34 -0.16 4.95 -3.57
N ILE A 35 -0.40 3.79 -4.20
CA ILE A 35 -1.15 3.67 -5.44
C ILE A 35 -2.60 4.08 -5.25
N THR A 36 -3.28 3.54 -4.24
CA THR A 36 -4.72 3.79 -4.01
C THR A 36 -4.97 5.24 -3.60
N THR A 37 -4.14 5.80 -2.73
CA THR A 37 -4.25 7.21 -2.34
C THR A 37 -3.97 8.13 -3.53
N PHE A 38 -2.96 7.83 -4.36
CA PHE A 38 -2.69 8.61 -5.56
C PHE A 38 -3.79 8.46 -6.61
N ALA A 39 -4.44 7.30 -6.70
CA ALA A 39 -5.62 7.11 -7.54
C ALA A 39 -6.76 8.05 -7.12
N VAL A 40 -7.03 8.19 -5.81
CA VAL A 40 -8.01 9.16 -5.29
C VAL A 40 -7.62 10.59 -5.66
N VAL A 41 -6.35 10.98 -5.48
CA VAL A 41 -5.85 12.31 -5.87
C VAL A 41 -6.03 12.53 -7.37
N SER A 42 -5.69 11.56 -8.21
CA SER A 42 -5.79 11.65 -9.66
C SER A 42 -7.25 11.74 -10.14
N ALA A 43 -8.14 10.90 -9.59
CA ALA A 43 -9.56 10.89 -9.92
C ALA A 43 -10.24 12.22 -9.52
N THR A 44 -9.95 12.73 -8.33
CA THR A 44 -10.50 14.01 -7.84
C THR A 44 -9.98 15.19 -8.65
N ALA A 45 -8.71 15.15 -9.08
CA ALA A 45 -8.14 16.15 -9.99
C ALA A 45 -8.80 16.07 -11.39
N GLY A 46 -8.97 14.87 -11.95
CA GLY A 46 -9.69 14.64 -13.20
C GLY A 46 -11.15 15.11 -13.14
N GLY A 47 -11.79 14.95 -11.98
CA GLY A 47 -13.14 15.42 -11.69
C GLY A 47 -13.23 16.93 -11.34
N SER A 48 -12.12 17.66 -11.32
CA SER A 48 -12.05 19.08 -10.93
C SER A 48 -12.64 19.36 -9.54
N LEU A 49 -12.49 18.38 -8.61
CA LEU A 49 -13.03 18.52 -7.25
C LEU A 49 -12.17 19.48 -6.39
N PRO A 50 -12.78 20.18 -5.41
CA PRO A 50 -12.04 21.07 -4.54
C PRO A 50 -11.04 20.33 -3.65
N GLN A 51 -9.97 21.02 -3.25
CA GLN A 51 -8.90 20.46 -2.41
C GLN A 51 -9.42 19.76 -1.14
N LEU A 52 -10.44 20.34 -0.49
CA LEU A 52 -11.02 19.73 0.70
C LEU A 52 -11.57 18.32 0.43
N ALA A 53 -12.18 18.12 -0.74
CA ALA A 53 -12.66 16.79 -1.14
C ALA A 53 -11.50 15.80 -1.31
N ILE A 54 -10.38 16.23 -1.90
CA ILE A 54 -9.16 15.39 -2.03
C ILE A 54 -8.70 14.94 -0.64
N LEU A 55 -8.61 15.86 0.32
CA LEU A 55 -8.13 15.54 1.68
C LEU A 55 -9.12 14.63 2.44
N VAL A 56 -10.42 14.94 2.39
CA VAL A 56 -11.44 14.17 3.11
C VAL A 56 -11.56 12.75 2.54
N ILE A 57 -11.70 12.64 1.22
CA ILE A 57 -11.83 11.33 0.55
C ILE A 57 -10.52 10.55 0.69
N GLY A 58 -9.37 11.20 0.47
CA GLY A 58 -8.07 10.57 0.59
C GLY A 58 -7.79 10.05 2.01
N ALA A 59 -8.08 10.85 3.05
CA ALA A 59 -7.90 10.41 4.43
C ALA A 59 -8.88 9.30 4.83
N ALA A 60 -10.15 9.39 4.40
CA ALA A 60 -11.14 8.35 4.65
C ALA A 60 -10.76 7.02 3.98
N ASN A 61 -10.34 7.09 2.71
CA ASN A 61 -9.87 5.93 1.96
C ASN A 61 -8.63 5.30 2.64
N LEU A 62 -7.65 6.14 2.98
CA LEU A 62 -6.44 5.71 3.65
C LEU A 62 -6.73 4.95 4.96
N ALA A 63 -7.65 5.48 5.77
CA ALA A 63 -8.02 4.83 7.02
C ALA A 63 -8.80 3.51 6.79
N ALA A 64 -9.80 3.53 5.92
CA ALA A 64 -10.64 2.36 5.65
C ALA A 64 -9.86 1.23 4.99
N ASP A 65 -9.12 1.52 3.93
CA ASP A 65 -8.34 0.53 3.19
C ASP A 65 -7.17 -0.01 4.02
N GLY A 66 -6.49 0.84 4.78
CA GLY A 66 -5.42 0.42 5.67
C GLY A 66 -5.90 -0.60 6.70
N VAL A 67 -7.03 -0.34 7.36
CA VAL A 67 -7.65 -1.27 8.30
C VAL A 67 -8.10 -2.56 7.59
N SER A 68 -8.73 -2.42 6.44
CA SER A 68 -9.20 -3.57 5.63
C SER A 68 -8.04 -4.47 5.21
N MET A 69 -6.95 -3.90 4.70
CA MET A 69 -5.76 -4.65 4.29
C MET A 69 -5.07 -5.33 5.46
N GLY A 70 -4.87 -4.62 6.57
CA GLY A 70 -4.26 -5.20 7.76
C GLY A 70 -5.09 -6.36 8.33
N ALA A 71 -6.41 -6.18 8.43
CA ALA A 71 -7.33 -7.22 8.85
C ALA A 71 -7.37 -8.39 7.87
N GLY A 72 -7.41 -8.10 6.56
CA GLY A 72 -7.40 -9.11 5.49
C GLY A 72 -6.15 -9.98 5.54
N ASN A 73 -4.96 -9.39 5.68
CA ASN A 73 -3.71 -10.13 5.80
C ASN A 73 -3.68 -11.01 7.08
N LEU A 74 -4.12 -10.46 8.22
CA LEU A 74 -4.27 -11.23 9.45
C LEU A 74 -5.18 -12.45 9.25
N LEU A 75 -6.36 -12.26 8.63
CA LEU A 75 -7.33 -13.32 8.41
C LEU A 75 -6.82 -14.36 7.40
N ALA A 76 -6.12 -13.93 6.36
CA ALA A 76 -5.51 -14.83 5.37
C ALA A 76 -4.51 -15.78 6.02
N ILE A 77 -3.55 -15.26 6.80
CA ILE A 77 -2.56 -16.08 7.51
C ILE A 77 -3.22 -16.99 8.54
N ARG A 78 -4.23 -16.50 9.28
CA ARG A 78 -5.00 -17.35 10.20
C ARG A 78 -5.72 -18.48 9.50
N SER A 79 -6.29 -18.23 8.33
CA SER A 79 -6.98 -19.25 7.54
C SER A 79 -6.01 -20.30 7.01
N GLU A 80 -4.85 -19.88 6.53
CA GLU A 80 -3.76 -20.76 6.12
C GLU A 80 -3.32 -21.66 7.29
N GLU A 81 -3.07 -21.09 8.47
CA GLU A 81 -2.65 -21.85 9.64
C GLU A 81 -3.70 -22.86 10.12
N ARG A 82 -4.99 -22.51 10.01
CA ARG A 82 -6.10 -23.46 10.30
C ARG A 82 -6.18 -24.58 9.29
N ALA A 83 -6.01 -24.29 8.00
CA ALA A 83 -5.99 -25.31 6.96
C ALA A 83 -4.80 -26.27 7.14
N ARG A 84 -3.62 -25.74 7.49
CA ARG A 84 -2.44 -26.53 7.83
C ARG A 84 -2.68 -27.43 9.05
N ALA A 85 -3.34 -26.88 10.07
CA ALA A 85 -3.71 -27.65 11.27
C ALA A 85 -4.65 -28.82 10.94
N ALA A 86 -5.66 -28.58 10.12
CA ALA A 86 -6.59 -29.61 9.66
C ALA A 86 -5.90 -30.73 8.86
N ALA A 87 -4.84 -30.37 8.12
CA ALA A 87 -4.00 -31.32 7.37
C ALA A 87 -2.88 -32.00 8.20
N GLY A 88 -2.81 -31.74 9.51
CA GLY A 88 -1.76 -32.26 10.38
C GLY A 88 -0.36 -31.71 10.12
N LEU A 89 -0.26 -30.57 9.37
CA LEU A 89 1.00 -29.95 9.03
C LEU A 89 1.51 -29.05 10.18
N PRO A 90 2.83 -28.84 10.28
CA PRO A 90 3.40 -27.98 11.30
C PRO A 90 2.99 -26.52 11.15
N GLU A 91 2.97 -25.77 12.28
CA GLU A 91 2.72 -24.33 12.33
C GLU A 91 3.84 -23.57 11.63
N LEU A 92 3.50 -22.62 10.73
CA LEU A 92 4.46 -21.75 10.07
C LEU A 92 4.51 -20.36 10.70
N GLU A 93 3.34 -19.79 11.06
CA GLU A 93 3.27 -18.44 11.60
C GLU A 93 2.46 -18.41 12.92
N ARG A 94 3.17 -18.07 13.98
CA ARG A 94 2.60 -18.02 15.33
C ARG A 94 1.89 -16.70 15.64
N TYR A 95 2.30 -15.62 14.98
CA TYR A 95 1.85 -14.27 15.28
C TYR A 95 1.24 -13.56 14.07
N PRO A 96 0.15 -14.08 13.47
CA PRO A 96 -0.47 -13.50 12.27
C PRO A 96 -0.82 -12.02 12.40
N TRP A 97 -1.16 -11.57 13.62
CA TRP A 97 -1.51 -10.18 13.88
C TRP A 97 -0.36 -9.20 13.63
N LYS A 98 0.90 -9.63 13.76
CA LYS A 98 2.07 -8.78 13.48
C LYS A 98 2.19 -8.49 11.99
N HIS A 99 1.88 -9.45 11.13
CA HIS A 99 1.83 -9.27 9.69
C HIS A 99 0.72 -8.31 9.28
N GLY A 100 -0.48 -8.47 9.84
CA GLY A 100 -1.58 -7.53 9.63
C GLY A 100 -1.23 -6.10 10.07
N LEU A 101 -0.59 -5.95 11.24
CA LEU A 101 -0.13 -4.65 11.73
C LEU A 101 0.97 -4.05 10.84
N ALA A 102 1.93 -4.86 10.38
CA ALA A 102 2.98 -4.40 9.47
C ALA A 102 2.38 -3.88 8.15
N THR A 103 1.41 -4.61 7.58
CA THR A 103 0.67 -4.19 6.38
C THR A 103 -0.07 -2.88 6.60
N LEU A 104 -0.85 -2.77 7.68
CA LEU A 104 -1.59 -1.55 8.05
C LEU A 104 -0.66 -0.35 8.17
N LEU A 105 0.41 -0.46 8.97
CA LEU A 105 1.33 0.64 9.21
C LEU A 105 2.06 1.06 7.95
N ALA A 106 2.51 0.11 7.15
CA ALA A 106 3.17 0.38 5.87
C ALA A 106 2.22 1.10 4.91
N PHE A 107 0.98 0.64 4.80
CA PHE A 107 -0.07 1.27 4.00
C PHE A 107 -0.32 2.72 4.44
N MET A 108 -0.56 2.94 5.73
CA MET A 108 -0.85 4.26 6.28
C MET A 108 0.32 5.25 6.07
N ILE A 109 1.55 4.83 6.40
CA ILE A 109 2.74 5.70 6.32
C ILE A 109 3.02 6.06 4.85
N ALA A 110 3.00 5.08 3.96
CA ALA A 110 3.32 5.31 2.56
C ALA A 110 2.17 6.04 1.82
N GLY A 111 0.93 5.70 2.14
CA GLY A 111 -0.25 6.31 1.52
C GLY A 111 -0.50 7.77 1.91
N VAL A 112 0.14 8.28 2.97
CA VAL A 112 0.11 9.72 3.26
C VAL A 112 0.89 10.53 2.22
N ILE A 113 1.91 9.96 1.58
CA ILE A 113 2.84 10.68 0.69
C ILE A 113 2.12 11.49 -0.40
N PRO A 114 1.14 10.93 -1.16
CA PRO A 114 0.41 11.70 -2.16
C PRO A 114 -0.42 12.86 -1.61
N LEU A 115 -0.83 12.82 -0.34
CA LEU A 115 -1.65 13.85 0.29
C LEU A 115 -0.83 15.00 0.88
N VAL A 116 0.46 14.79 1.18
CA VAL A 116 1.33 15.80 1.80
C VAL A 116 1.28 17.15 1.08
N PRO A 117 1.37 17.25 -0.28
CA PRO A 117 1.35 18.52 -0.98
C PRO A 117 0.06 19.32 -0.84
N PHE A 118 -1.03 18.68 -0.43
CA PHE A 118 -2.32 19.32 -0.20
C PHE A 118 -2.48 19.88 1.22
N VAL A 119 -1.56 19.54 2.13
CA VAL A 119 -1.57 20.02 3.53
C VAL A 119 -0.54 21.12 3.74
N ILE A 120 0.61 21.05 3.06
CA ILE A 120 1.68 22.04 3.22
C ILE A 120 1.39 23.33 2.43
N PRO A 121 1.95 24.49 2.86
CA PRO A 121 1.70 25.78 2.24
C PRO A 121 2.47 25.98 0.92
N ILE A 122 2.01 25.33 -0.14
CA ILE A 122 2.49 25.51 -1.52
C ILE A 122 1.37 26.07 -2.42
N PRO A 123 1.71 26.78 -3.53
CA PRO A 123 0.72 27.27 -4.48
C PRO A 123 -0.21 26.16 -4.96
N THR A 124 -1.51 26.46 -5.06
CA THR A 124 -2.55 25.46 -5.37
C THR A 124 -2.29 24.77 -6.71
N GLU A 125 -1.87 25.53 -7.72
CA GLU A 125 -1.55 25.06 -9.06
C GLU A 125 -0.38 24.08 -9.11
N MET A 126 0.48 24.09 -8.10
CA MET A 126 1.65 23.20 -8.04
C MET A 126 1.38 21.91 -7.25
N ARG A 127 0.31 21.83 -6.46
CA ARG A 127 0.05 20.73 -5.53
C ARG A 127 -0.04 19.37 -6.22
N LEU A 128 -0.77 19.31 -7.34
CA LEU A 128 -0.88 18.06 -8.10
C LEU A 128 0.46 17.62 -8.67
N SER A 129 1.24 18.54 -9.21
CA SER A 129 2.58 18.24 -9.74
C SER A 129 3.52 17.74 -8.66
N TRP A 130 3.50 18.35 -7.47
CA TRP A 130 4.29 17.90 -6.32
C TRP A 130 3.81 16.55 -5.79
N SER A 131 2.49 16.31 -5.74
CA SER A 131 1.92 15.02 -5.37
C SER A 131 2.36 13.92 -6.35
N THR A 132 2.29 14.20 -7.64
CA THR A 132 2.74 13.29 -8.70
C THR A 132 4.24 12.97 -8.56
N ALA A 133 5.07 13.99 -8.41
CA ALA A 133 6.51 13.81 -8.26
C ALA A 133 6.87 13.02 -6.99
N ALA A 134 6.25 13.35 -5.85
CA ALA A 134 6.46 12.64 -4.59
C ALA A 134 6.02 11.17 -4.68
N THR A 135 4.86 10.92 -5.28
CA THR A 135 4.31 9.57 -5.50
C THR A 135 5.26 8.72 -6.35
N PHE A 136 5.66 9.22 -7.51
CA PHE A 136 6.52 8.45 -8.42
C PHE A 136 7.92 8.25 -7.85
N SER A 137 8.46 9.23 -7.12
CA SER A 137 9.72 9.06 -6.39
C SER A 137 9.61 7.99 -5.30
N ALA A 138 8.53 7.99 -4.53
CA ALA A 138 8.29 6.99 -3.49
C ALA A 138 8.08 5.59 -4.09
N MET A 139 7.33 5.46 -5.18
CA MET A 139 7.11 4.20 -5.87
C MET A 139 8.41 3.63 -6.46
N PHE A 140 9.21 4.47 -7.10
CA PHE A 140 10.52 4.06 -7.60
C PHE A 140 11.43 3.60 -6.45
N GLY A 141 11.49 4.37 -5.35
CA GLY A 141 12.27 4.03 -4.17
C GLY A 141 11.82 2.72 -3.52
N LEU A 142 10.50 2.52 -3.40
CA LEU A 142 9.93 1.28 -2.88
C LEU A 142 10.26 0.08 -3.79
N GLY A 143 10.08 0.22 -5.11
CA GLY A 143 10.46 -0.80 -6.08
C GLY A 143 11.95 -1.11 -6.04
N ALA A 144 12.80 -0.08 -5.99
CA ALA A 144 14.24 -0.24 -5.87
C ALA A 144 14.66 -0.92 -4.56
N SER A 145 13.97 -0.64 -3.45
CA SER A 145 14.25 -1.27 -2.16
C SER A 145 14.02 -2.78 -2.15
N ARG A 146 13.10 -3.29 -2.99
CA ARG A 146 12.88 -4.74 -3.16
C ARG A 146 14.15 -5.45 -3.64
N ALA A 147 14.96 -4.81 -4.45
CA ALA A 147 16.21 -5.36 -4.95
C ALA A 147 17.23 -5.68 -3.85
N LEU A 148 17.13 -5.05 -2.67
CA LEU A 148 17.96 -5.37 -1.50
C LEU A 148 17.72 -6.80 -0.96
N VAL A 149 16.58 -7.40 -1.31
CA VAL A 149 16.18 -8.74 -0.85
C VAL A 149 16.09 -9.74 -2.00
N THR A 150 15.80 -9.29 -3.23
CA THR A 150 15.49 -10.16 -4.39
C THR A 150 16.66 -10.27 -5.35
N SER A 151 17.83 -9.88 -5.16
CA SER A 151 18.97 -9.98 -6.10
C SER A 151 18.69 -9.47 -7.54
N GLU A 152 17.58 -8.76 -7.73
CA GLU A 152 17.22 -8.13 -9.00
C GLU A 152 17.97 -6.81 -9.20
N ARG A 153 17.94 -6.29 -10.42
CA ARG A 153 18.51 -4.96 -10.70
C ARG A 153 17.55 -3.89 -10.13
N TRP A 154 18.01 -3.12 -9.16
CA TRP A 154 17.23 -2.09 -8.42
C TRP A 154 16.45 -1.14 -9.34
N TRP A 155 17.05 -0.72 -10.47
CA TRP A 155 16.39 0.19 -11.40
C TRP A 155 15.24 -0.47 -12.20
N ARG A 156 15.35 -1.79 -12.50
CA ARG A 156 14.25 -2.53 -13.16
C ARG A 156 13.07 -2.67 -12.23
N SER A 157 13.31 -3.11 -11.02
CA SER A 157 12.26 -3.24 -9.99
C SER A 157 11.61 -1.88 -9.68
N GLY A 158 12.40 -0.79 -9.65
CA GLY A 158 11.89 0.58 -9.52
C GLY A 158 11.00 1.00 -10.69
N LEU A 159 11.43 0.73 -11.93
CA LEU A 159 10.67 1.07 -13.13
C LEU A 159 9.37 0.26 -13.26
N GLU A 160 9.37 -1.02 -12.89
CA GLU A 160 8.17 -1.85 -12.88
C GLU A 160 7.10 -1.28 -11.94
N THR A 161 7.49 -0.94 -10.71
CA THR A 161 6.57 -0.35 -9.72
C THR A 161 6.05 1.01 -10.19
N LEU A 162 6.92 1.83 -10.77
CA LEU A 162 6.56 3.13 -11.32
C LEU A 162 5.59 3.01 -12.50
N ALA A 163 5.80 2.04 -13.42
CA ALA A 163 4.92 1.79 -14.54
C ALA A 163 3.51 1.38 -14.09
N LEU A 164 3.41 0.49 -13.08
CA LEU A 164 2.14 0.12 -12.47
C LEU A 164 1.40 1.35 -11.92
N GLY A 165 2.09 2.19 -11.15
CA GLY A 165 1.49 3.41 -10.62
C GLY A 165 1.04 4.39 -11.69
N ALA A 166 1.80 4.54 -12.76
CA ALA A 166 1.41 5.38 -13.89
C ALA A 166 0.12 4.88 -14.56
N VAL A 167 -0.02 3.57 -14.78
CA VAL A 167 -1.24 2.96 -15.33
C VAL A 167 -2.45 3.23 -14.42
N VAL A 168 -2.30 3.00 -13.10
CA VAL A 168 -3.40 3.24 -12.15
C VAL A 168 -3.79 4.71 -12.10
N ALA A 169 -2.80 5.61 -12.05
CA ALA A 169 -3.05 7.05 -12.02
C ALA A 169 -3.79 7.55 -13.26
N LEU A 170 -3.37 7.11 -14.45
CA LEU A 170 -4.03 7.46 -15.71
C LEU A 170 -5.46 6.93 -15.76
N THR A 171 -5.66 5.70 -15.33
CA THR A 171 -7.00 5.07 -15.27
C THR A 171 -7.91 5.83 -14.31
N ALA A 172 -7.44 6.17 -13.12
CA ALA A 172 -8.19 6.90 -12.12
C ALA A 172 -8.52 8.33 -12.57
N TYR A 173 -7.55 9.03 -13.17
CA TYR A 173 -7.75 10.36 -13.75
C TYR A 173 -8.81 10.35 -14.87
N ALA A 174 -8.69 9.38 -15.79
CA ALA A 174 -9.67 9.20 -16.86
C ALA A 174 -11.06 8.89 -16.33
N ALA A 175 -11.17 8.07 -15.28
CA ALA A 175 -12.45 7.79 -14.62
C ALA A 175 -13.07 9.07 -14.03
N GLY A 176 -12.28 9.91 -13.37
CA GLY A 176 -12.74 11.21 -12.86
C GLY A 176 -13.29 12.12 -13.97
N LEU A 177 -12.55 12.25 -15.08
CA LEU A 177 -13.01 13.02 -16.25
C LEU A 177 -14.31 12.47 -16.84
N LEU A 178 -14.45 11.17 -16.98
CA LEU A 178 -15.63 10.53 -17.53
C LEU A 178 -16.87 10.77 -16.66
N VAL A 179 -16.71 10.62 -15.33
CA VAL A 179 -17.80 10.88 -14.39
C VAL A 179 -18.35 12.30 -14.56
N VAL A 180 -17.48 13.31 -14.57
CA VAL A 180 -17.89 14.72 -14.76
C VAL A 180 -18.59 14.92 -16.11
N ARG A 181 -18.05 14.33 -17.18
CA ARG A 181 -18.61 14.43 -18.53
C ARG A 181 -20.01 13.79 -18.66
N PHE A 182 -20.21 12.61 -18.05
CA PHE A 182 -21.48 11.90 -18.12
C PHE A 182 -22.51 12.36 -17.07
N ALA A 183 -22.05 12.85 -15.91
CA ALA A 183 -22.95 13.40 -14.90
C ALA A 183 -23.55 14.78 -15.27
N GLY A 184 -23.04 15.42 -16.34
CA GLY A 184 -23.54 16.72 -16.79
C GLY A 184 -23.33 17.85 -15.78
N VAL A 185 -22.40 17.66 -14.85
CA VAL A 185 -22.03 18.68 -13.84
C VAL A 185 -21.00 19.59 -14.48
N HIS A 186 -21.45 20.79 -14.88
CA HIS A 186 -20.59 21.89 -15.37
C HIS A 186 -20.48 22.99 -14.31
#